data_6111b5b6f74082667953f77db6eaeba8
#
_entry.id   6111b5b6f74082667953f77db6eaeba8
#
_cell.length_a   1.000
_cell.length_b   1.000
_cell.length_c   1.000
_cell.angle_alpha   90.00
_cell.angle_beta   90.00
_cell.angle_gamma   90.00
#
_symmetry.space_group_name_H-M   'P 1'
#
loop_
_entity.id
_entity.type
_entity.pdbx_description
1 polymer ?
#
loop_
_entity_poly.entity_id
_entity_poly.type
_entity_poly.pdbx_seq_one_letter_code
_entity_poly.pdbx_strand_id
1 'polypeptide(L)'
;VEYDFNKHNLLRFGYFVHQFGLQAATSSSMKVSMEEPTSNEVFGYPRLLGVMYVHDKGDFLATVSAHAESAAMKLTAGEMGETGYGGITRLVWRPQHSTGNVAQVGFSAAFSGAQYSSDPALNHHVYDLNANFPTRINQVSAVGADINDARNMFKFTPELLLCRNQVALESQYYWLQVSRKNHA
;
A
#
# COMPACT_ATOMS: atom_id res chain seq x y z
N VAL A 1 1.39 10.39 14.87
CA VAL A 1 1.78 10.10 16.27
C VAL A 1 2.19 8.64 16.34
N GLU A 2 3.30 8.36 17.02
CA GLU A 2 3.79 7.02 17.27
C GLU A 2 3.85 6.76 18.78
N TYR A 3 3.50 5.55 19.16
CA TYR A 3 3.55 5.10 20.54
C TYR A 3 4.31 3.75 20.61
N ASP A 4 5.46 3.75 21.27
CA ASP A 4 6.28 2.56 21.49
C ASP A 4 5.86 1.87 22.77
N PHE A 5 5.24 0.70 22.67
CA PHE A 5 4.97 -0.15 23.85
C PHE A 5 6.27 -0.72 24.44
N ASN A 6 7.19 -1.06 23.55
CA ASN A 6 8.54 -1.55 23.85
C ASN A 6 9.38 -1.53 22.56
N LYS A 7 10.65 -1.91 22.65
CA LYS A 7 11.60 -1.92 21.51
C LYS A 7 11.18 -2.79 20.31
N HIS A 8 10.12 -3.58 20.42
CA HIS A 8 9.65 -4.50 19.40
C HIS A 8 8.24 -4.20 18.90
N ASN A 9 7.50 -3.36 19.60
CA ASN A 9 6.08 -3.13 19.32
C ASN A 9 5.80 -1.65 19.27
N LEU A 10 5.31 -1.20 18.12
CA LEU A 10 4.98 0.19 17.81
C LEU A 10 3.54 0.29 17.33
N LEU A 11 2.84 1.31 17.77
CA LEU A 11 1.53 1.70 17.23
C LEU A 11 1.63 3.09 16.63
N ARG A 12 1.26 3.21 15.35
CA ARG A 12 1.29 4.47 14.61
C ARG A 12 -0.13 4.91 14.26
N PHE A 13 -0.42 6.20 14.49
CA PHE A 13 -1.69 6.84 14.16
C PHE A 13 -1.45 8.05 13.27
N GLY A 14 -2.33 8.32 12.33
CA GLY A 14 -2.32 9.54 11.54
C GLY A 14 -2.36 9.29 10.04
N TYR A 15 -1.80 10.24 9.28
CA TYR A 15 -1.76 10.23 7.82
C TYR A 15 -0.36 9.84 7.35
N PHE A 16 -0.20 8.60 6.93
CA PHE A 16 1.11 8.03 6.57
C PHE A 16 0.98 6.97 5.47
N VAL A 17 2.12 6.51 4.95
CA VAL A 17 2.19 5.41 3.98
C VAL A 17 2.05 4.08 4.73
N HIS A 18 0.99 3.34 4.43
CA HIS A 18 0.79 2.00 4.94
C HIS A 18 1.69 1.00 4.21
N GLN A 19 2.25 0.04 4.95
CA GLN A 19 3.23 -0.89 4.41
C GLN A 19 2.57 -1.99 3.56
N PHE A 20 2.43 -1.74 2.27
CA PHE A 20 1.99 -2.71 1.28
C PHE A 20 3.12 -3.01 0.29
N GLY A 21 3.84 -4.12 0.53
CA GLY A 21 4.99 -4.50 -0.26
C GLY A 21 6.30 -3.78 0.11
N LEU A 22 7.38 -4.22 -0.49
CA LEU A 22 8.74 -3.77 -0.21
C LEU A 22 8.94 -2.28 -0.54
N GLN A 23 8.45 -1.83 -1.71
CA GLN A 23 8.64 -0.46 -2.16
C GLN A 23 7.96 0.58 -1.25
N ALA A 24 6.74 0.29 -0.78
CA ALA A 24 6.04 1.17 0.15
C ALA A 24 6.66 1.18 1.56
N ALA A 25 7.33 0.09 1.94
CA ALA A 25 7.97 -0.04 3.25
C ALA A 25 9.40 0.54 3.27
N THR A 26 10.02 0.72 2.11
CA THR A 26 11.39 1.25 2.00
C THR A 26 11.35 2.77 1.95
N SER A 27 12.16 3.40 2.82
CA SER A 27 12.32 4.86 2.80
C SER A 27 12.85 5.33 1.44
N SER A 28 12.33 6.45 0.94
CA SER A 28 12.77 7.04 -0.33
C SER A 28 14.28 7.31 -0.38
N SER A 29 14.91 7.60 0.77
CA SER A 29 16.34 7.82 0.88
C SER A 29 17.18 6.53 0.76
N MET A 30 16.56 5.36 0.85
CA MET A 30 17.22 4.06 0.80
C MET A 30 16.90 3.28 -0.48
N LYS A 31 16.09 3.83 -1.36
CA LYS A 31 15.76 3.20 -2.65
C LYS A 31 16.96 3.27 -3.58
N VAL A 32 17.22 2.17 -4.28
CA VAL A 32 18.32 2.08 -5.26
C VAL A 32 18.02 2.93 -6.49
N SER A 33 16.76 3.03 -6.88
CA SER A 33 16.30 3.85 -7.99
C SER A 33 15.68 5.15 -7.48
N MET A 34 15.99 6.26 -8.17
CA MET A 34 15.34 7.56 -7.92
C MET A 34 13.85 7.55 -8.30
N GLU A 35 13.45 6.63 -9.17
CA GLU A 35 12.10 6.46 -9.64
C GLU A 35 11.51 5.16 -9.11
N GLU A 36 10.25 5.20 -8.70
CA GLU A 36 9.52 4.00 -8.30
C GLU A 36 9.06 3.23 -9.54
N PRO A 37 9.03 1.88 -9.49
CA PRO A 37 8.42 1.10 -10.55
C PRO A 37 6.97 1.52 -10.77
N THR A 38 6.56 1.65 -12.04
CA THR A 38 5.17 1.99 -12.42
C THR A 38 4.14 1.06 -11.77
N SER A 39 4.48 -0.20 -11.57
CA SER A 39 3.65 -1.16 -10.85
C SER A 39 3.36 -0.75 -9.40
N ASN A 40 4.32 -0.13 -8.71
CA ASN A 40 4.08 0.36 -7.36
C ASN A 40 3.13 1.57 -7.34
N GLU A 41 3.18 2.42 -8.35
CA GLU A 41 2.25 3.55 -8.47
C GLU A 41 0.81 3.07 -8.72
N VAL A 42 0.62 2.06 -9.59
CA VAL A 42 -0.70 1.47 -9.88
C VAL A 42 -1.26 0.68 -8.70
N PHE A 43 -0.46 -0.20 -8.10
CA PHE A 43 -0.95 -1.17 -7.11
C PHE A 43 -0.69 -0.75 -5.67
N GLY A 44 0.23 0.18 -5.43
CA GLY A 44 0.55 0.70 -4.11
C GLY A 44 -0.61 1.47 -3.49
N TYR A 45 -0.33 2.00 -2.32
CA TYR A 45 -1.27 2.88 -1.61
C TYR A 45 -0.62 4.24 -1.42
N PRO A 46 -1.37 5.34 -1.62
CA PRO A 46 -0.92 6.67 -1.24
C PRO A 46 -0.82 6.76 0.29
N ARG A 47 -0.55 7.94 0.80
CA ARG A 47 -0.73 8.21 2.23
C ARG A 47 -2.21 8.14 2.56
N LEU A 48 -2.56 7.42 3.62
CA LEU A 48 -3.94 7.26 4.08
C LEU A 48 -4.01 7.56 5.58
N LEU A 49 -5.17 8.06 6.02
CA LEU A 49 -5.46 8.21 7.43
C LEU A 49 -5.75 6.85 8.05
N GLY A 50 -5.06 6.50 9.12
CA GLY A 50 -5.28 5.20 9.73
C GLY A 50 -4.45 4.92 10.96
N VAL A 51 -4.47 3.65 11.32
CA VAL A 51 -3.72 3.09 12.43
C VAL A 51 -2.92 1.87 11.92
N MET A 52 -1.69 1.74 12.39
CA MET A 52 -0.83 0.61 12.04
C MET A 52 -0.09 0.12 13.28
N TYR A 53 -0.21 -1.16 13.54
CA TYR A 53 0.60 -1.88 14.51
C TYR A 53 1.79 -2.53 13.81
N VAL A 54 2.97 -2.40 14.40
CA VAL A 54 4.21 -2.99 13.90
C VAL A 54 4.79 -3.87 15.00
N HIS A 55 5.11 -5.10 14.65
CA HIS A 55 5.89 -6.02 15.47
C HIS A 55 7.18 -6.36 14.74
N ASP A 56 8.33 -6.00 15.32
CA ASP A 56 9.67 -6.27 14.78
C ASP A 56 10.52 -6.96 15.82
N LYS A 57 10.76 -8.26 15.66
CA LYS A 57 11.57 -9.04 16.58
C LYS A 57 12.38 -10.11 15.86
N GLY A 58 13.70 -10.03 16.02
CA GLY A 58 14.63 -10.98 15.40
C GLY A 58 14.51 -10.97 13.88
N ASP A 59 14.25 -12.13 13.32
CA ASP A 59 14.13 -12.31 11.87
C ASP A 59 12.73 -11.99 11.31
N PHE A 60 11.76 -11.70 12.17
CA PHE A 60 10.37 -11.50 11.77
C PHE A 60 9.91 -10.05 11.95
N LEU A 61 9.27 -9.54 10.91
CA LEU A 61 8.51 -8.29 10.94
C LEU A 61 7.06 -8.59 10.55
N ALA A 62 6.12 -8.12 11.35
CA ALA A 62 4.70 -8.17 11.04
C ALA A 62 4.08 -6.79 11.18
N THR A 63 3.28 -6.37 10.21
CA THR A 63 2.49 -5.15 10.31
C THR A 63 1.04 -5.43 10.00
N VAL A 64 0.14 -4.81 10.75
CA VAL A 64 -1.30 -4.83 10.51
C VAL A 64 -1.81 -3.40 10.60
N SER A 65 -2.57 -2.98 9.62
CA SER A 65 -3.12 -1.63 9.59
C SER A 65 -4.57 -1.61 9.13
N ALA A 66 -5.30 -0.62 9.64
CA ALA A 66 -6.60 -0.22 9.15
C ALA A 66 -6.54 1.23 8.70
N HIS A 67 -7.21 1.56 7.61
CA HIS A 67 -7.18 2.90 7.03
C HIS A 67 -8.53 3.29 6.45
N ALA A 68 -8.74 4.60 6.37
CA ALA A 68 -9.79 5.21 5.59
C ALA A 68 -9.21 5.69 4.24
N GLU A 69 -10.01 5.62 3.19
CA GLU A 69 -9.62 6.09 1.87
C GLU A 69 -9.34 7.60 1.85
N SER A 70 -8.67 8.07 0.81
CA SER A 70 -8.18 9.45 0.71
C SER A 70 -9.26 10.53 0.85
N ALA A 71 -10.50 10.22 0.49
CA ALA A 71 -11.64 11.12 0.65
C ALA A 71 -11.91 11.51 2.11
N ALA A 72 -11.52 10.67 3.10
CA ALA A 72 -11.63 11.00 4.53
C ALA A 72 -10.87 12.28 4.94
N MET A 73 -9.90 12.70 4.13
CA MET A 73 -9.16 13.94 4.35
C MET A 73 -9.82 15.17 3.72
N LYS A 74 -10.81 14.97 2.88
CA LYS A 74 -11.62 16.05 2.30
C LYS A 74 -12.73 16.39 3.29
N LEU A 75 -12.46 17.30 4.21
CA LEU A 75 -13.40 17.74 5.25
C LEU A 75 -14.51 18.64 4.67
N THR A 76 -15.04 18.34 3.51
CA THR A 76 -16.23 19.01 2.99
C THR A 76 -17.48 18.41 3.62
N ALA A 77 -18.36 19.24 4.14
CA ALA A 77 -19.53 18.84 4.92
C ALA A 77 -20.49 17.87 4.19
N GLY A 78 -20.46 17.84 2.85
CA GLY A 78 -21.27 16.93 2.03
C GLY A 78 -20.64 15.55 1.79
N GLU A 79 -19.38 15.33 2.18
CA GLU A 79 -18.66 14.09 1.93
C GLU A 79 -18.31 13.33 3.24
N MET A 80 -18.73 13.85 4.39
CA MET A 80 -18.53 13.19 5.68
C MET A 80 -19.39 11.95 5.80
N GLY A 81 -18.76 10.80 5.99
CA GLY A 81 -19.44 9.50 6.14
C GLY A 81 -19.49 8.65 4.87
N GLU A 82 -19.01 9.17 3.74
CA GLU A 82 -19.01 8.49 2.43
C GLU A 82 -17.63 7.92 2.06
N THR A 83 -16.87 7.51 3.04
CA THR A 83 -15.49 7.08 2.86
C THR A 83 -15.35 5.56 2.82
N GLY A 84 -14.66 5.05 1.83
CA GLY A 84 -14.19 3.68 1.84
C GLY A 84 -13.18 3.46 2.97
N TYR A 85 -13.09 2.23 3.42
CA TYR A 85 -12.13 1.79 4.43
C TYR A 85 -11.48 0.48 4.01
N GLY A 86 -10.33 0.22 4.55
CA GLY A 86 -9.59 -0.99 4.24
C GLY A 86 -8.62 -1.39 5.33
N GLY A 87 -7.95 -2.49 5.08
CA GLY A 87 -6.92 -3.01 5.94
C GLY A 87 -5.77 -3.59 5.13
N ILE A 88 -4.57 -3.49 5.67
CA ILE A 88 -3.35 -4.01 5.07
C ILE A 88 -2.60 -4.82 6.13
N THR A 89 -2.09 -5.96 5.72
CA THR A 89 -1.17 -6.76 6.53
C THR A 89 0.09 -7.06 5.73
N ARG A 90 1.23 -7.07 6.39
CA ARG A 90 2.51 -7.46 5.80
C ARG A 90 3.29 -8.33 6.78
N LEU A 91 3.80 -9.45 6.29
CA LEU A 91 4.63 -10.39 7.02
C LEU A 91 5.96 -10.53 6.29
N VAL A 92 7.05 -10.42 7.01
CA VAL A 92 8.39 -10.49 6.45
C VAL A 92 9.25 -11.39 7.29
N TRP A 93 9.98 -12.29 6.63
CA TRP A 93 11.01 -13.10 7.21
C TRP A 93 12.38 -12.70 6.66
N ARG A 94 13.31 -12.37 7.56
CA ARG A 94 14.65 -11.82 7.26
C ARG A 94 15.74 -12.70 7.88
N PRO A 95 16.00 -13.91 7.37
CA PRO A 95 16.99 -14.83 7.96
C PRO A 95 18.41 -14.27 7.92
N GLN A 96 18.69 -13.32 7.05
CA GLN A 96 19.95 -12.59 7.00
C GLN A 96 19.66 -11.09 6.86
N HIS A 97 20.17 -10.31 7.80
CA HIS A 97 19.99 -8.85 7.83
C HIS A 97 21.25 -8.12 8.36
N SER A 98 22.41 -8.62 7.97
CA SER A 98 23.70 -8.00 8.29
C SER A 98 24.14 -7.06 7.16
N THR A 99 25.02 -6.13 7.50
CA THR A 99 25.57 -5.17 6.51
C THR A 99 26.19 -5.92 5.33
N GLY A 100 25.68 -5.61 4.13
CA GLY A 100 26.14 -6.24 2.88
C GLY A 100 25.59 -7.65 2.60
N ASN A 101 24.84 -8.26 3.53
CA ASN A 101 24.21 -9.56 3.32
C ASN A 101 22.78 -9.52 3.85
N VAL A 102 21.82 -9.44 2.94
CA VAL A 102 20.41 -9.43 3.27
C VAL A 102 19.71 -10.52 2.48
N ALA A 103 18.90 -11.32 3.17
CA ALA A 103 17.94 -12.21 2.56
C ALA A 103 16.60 -11.99 3.23
N GLN A 104 15.62 -11.55 2.46
CA GLN A 104 14.29 -11.23 2.94
C GLN A 104 13.25 -11.80 1.99
N VAL A 105 12.25 -12.44 2.56
CA VAL A 105 11.03 -12.85 1.86
C VAL A 105 9.85 -12.25 2.61
N GLY A 106 8.92 -11.66 1.88
CA GLY A 106 7.74 -11.08 2.49
C GLY A 106 6.49 -11.33 1.68
N PHE A 107 5.38 -11.10 2.33
CA PHE A 107 4.06 -11.19 1.73
C PHE A 107 3.17 -10.10 2.34
N SER A 108 2.48 -9.36 1.47
CA SER A 108 1.48 -8.40 1.90
C SER A 108 0.13 -8.72 1.28
N ALA A 109 -0.93 -8.50 2.05
CA ALA A 109 -2.30 -8.59 1.60
C ALA A 109 -3.06 -7.33 2.01
N ALA A 110 -3.98 -6.90 1.15
CA ALA A 110 -4.79 -5.72 1.39
C ALA A 110 -6.22 -5.94 0.93
N PHE A 111 -7.15 -5.42 1.71
CA PHE A 111 -8.57 -5.36 1.38
C PHE A 111 -9.02 -3.91 1.46
N SER A 112 -9.82 -3.47 0.47
CA SER A 112 -10.45 -2.16 0.47
C SER A 112 -11.90 -2.28 0.02
N GLY A 113 -12.80 -1.61 0.74
CA GLY A 113 -14.16 -1.33 0.28
C GLY A 113 -14.14 -0.13 -0.67
N ALA A 114 -14.94 -0.15 -1.72
CA ALA A 114 -15.08 1.01 -2.59
C ALA A 114 -15.70 2.18 -1.85
N GLN A 115 -15.37 3.41 -2.26
CA GLN A 115 -16.07 4.60 -1.80
C GLN A 115 -17.56 4.45 -2.06
N TYR A 116 -18.35 4.80 -1.08
CA TYR A 116 -19.81 4.78 -1.15
C TYR A 116 -20.33 6.20 -0.93
N SER A 117 -21.19 6.66 -1.82
CA SER A 117 -21.98 7.87 -1.61
C SER A 117 -23.45 7.52 -1.48
N SER A 118 -24.13 8.14 -0.53
CA SER A 118 -25.59 8.07 -0.40
C SER A 118 -26.32 8.78 -1.53
N ASP A 119 -25.66 9.75 -2.21
CA ASP A 119 -26.16 10.40 -3.41
C ASP A 119 -25.84 9.55 -4.65
N PRO A 120 -26.85 9.02 -5.38
CA PRO A 120 -26.63 8.25 -6.59
C PRO A 120 -25.86 9.01 -7.69
N ALA A 121 -25.91 10.35 -7.72
CA ALA A 121 -25.17 11.17 -8.65
C ALA A 121 -23.68 11.27 -8.33
N LEU A 122 -23.32 11.06 -7.05
CA LEU A 122 -21.95 11.03 -6.53
C LEU A 122 -21.47 9.60 -6.24
N ASN A 123 -22.16 8.60 -6.73
CA ASN A 123 -21.91 7.20 -6.42
C ASN A 123 -20.61 6.72 -7.08
N HIS A 124 -19.53 6.85 -6.36
CA HIS A 124 -18.17 6.55 -6.82
C HIS A 124 -17.72 5.13 -6.45
N HIS A 125 -18.45 4.14 -6.89
CA HIS A 125 -17.98 2.75 -6.87
C HIS A 125 -16.92 2.52 -7.97
N VAL A 126 -15.92 3.39 -8.01
CA VAL A 126 -14.88 3.37 -9.02
C VAL A 126 -13.53 3.15 -8.35
N TYR A 127 -12.80 2.14 -8.80
CA TYR A 127 -11.37 2.06 -8.53
C TYR A 127 -10.61 2.59 -9.73
N ASP A 128 -9.89 3.65 -9.50
CA ASP A 128 -9.00 4.27 -10.45
C ASP A 128 -7.59 3.66 -10.31
N LEU A 129 -7.15 2.98 -11.36
CA LEU A 129 -5.84 2.36 -11.45
C LEU A 129 -4.99 3.14 -12.45
N ASN A 130 -4.53 4.31 -12.04
CA ASN A 130 -3.72 5.18 -12.84
C ASN A 130 -2.26 5.17 -12.39
N ALA A 131 -1.35 5.16 -13.35
CA ALA A 131 0.04 5.47 -13.13
C ALA A 131 0.58 6.38 -14.22
N ASN A 132 1.37 7.35 -13.82
CA ASN A 132 2.11 8.20 -14.73
C ASN A 132 3.47 7.56 -15.06
N PHE A 133 4.08 8.00 -16.16
CA PHE A 133 5.48 7.66 -16.40
C PHE A 133 6.34 8.20 -15.24
N PRO A 134 7.32 7.42 -14.76
CA PRO A 134 8.16 7.80 -13.63
C PRO A 134 8.81 9.16 -13.76
N THR A 135 9.16 9.56 -14.96
CA THR A 135 9.83 10.84 -15.28
C THR A 135 8.99 12.09 -15.03
N ARG A 136 7.78 12.01 -14.54
CA ARG A 136 6.88 13.12 -14.10
C ARG A 136 6.98 14.48 -14.81
N ILE A 137 7.84 14.59 -15.83
CA ILE A 137 8.11 15.84 -16.56
C ILE A 137 6.86 16.30 -17.35
N ASN A 138 6.12 15.35 -17.94
CA ASN A 138 4.96 15.66 -18.76
C ASN A 138 3.64 15.15 -18.18
N GLN A 139 3.65 14.51 -17.01
CA GLN A 139 2.47 13.89 -16.37
C GLN A 139 1.64 13.02 -17.32
N VAL A 140 2.30 12.37 -18.28
CA VAL A 140 1.64 11.49 -19.23
C VAL A 140 1.27 10.18 -18.52
N SER A 141 0.01 9.78 -18.60
CA SER A 141 -0.42 8.50 -18.06
C SER A 141 0.23 7.34 -18.83
N ALA A 142 0.89 6.45 -18.12
CA ALA A 142 1.44 5.22 -18.68
C ALA A 142 0.39 4.09 -18.69
N VAL A 143 -0.47 4.08 -17.68
CA VAL A 143 -1.56 3.12 -17.51
C VAL A 143 -2.74 3.87 -16.90
N GLY A 144 -3.93 3.65 -17.42
CA GLY A 144 -5.17 4.18 -16.86
C GLY A 144 -6.28 3.17 -17.07
N ALA A 145 -6.94 2.76 -15.98
CA ALA A 145 -8.10 1.90 -16.02
C ALA A 145 -9.06 2.26 -14.89
N ASP A 146 -10.26 2.66 -15.25
CA ASP A 146 -11.33 2.92 -14.31
C ASP A 146 -12.22 1.68 -14.21
N ILE A 147 -12.30 1.12 -13.01
CA ILE A 147 -13.13 -0.04 -12.74
C ILE A 147 -14.42 0.44 -12.07
N ASN A 148 -15.47 0.56 -12.87
CA ASN A 148 -16.79 1.00 -12.42
C ASN A 148 -17.57 -0.14 -11.74
N ASP A 149 -18.57 0.23 -10.92
CA ASP A 149 -19.46 -0.70 -10.18
C ASP A 149 -18.73 -1.64 -9.22
N ALA A 150 -17.56 -1.23 -8.75
CA ALA A 150 -16.77 -2.02 -7.82
C ALA A 150 -17.43 -2.06 -6.44
N ARG A 151 -17.43 -3.24 -5.84
CA ARG A 151 -17.90 -3.47 -4.45
C ARG A 151 -16.75 -3.49 -3.46
N ASN A 152 -15.74 -4.26 -3.78
CA ASN A 152 -14.52 -4.37 -2.98
C ASN A 152 -13.34 -4.77 -3.85
N MET A 153 -12.15 -4.54 -3.31
CA MET A 153 -10.88 -4.86 -3.93
C MET A 153 -10.01 -5.65 -2.96
N PHE A 154 -9.42 -6.70 -3.46
CA PHE A 154 -8.41 -7.47 -2.75
C PHE A 154 -7.11 -7.44 -3.55
N LYS A 155 -6.00 -7.15 -2.85
CA LYS A 155 -4.64 -7.16 -3.43
C LYS A 155 -3.73 -8.02 -2.60
N PHE A 156 -2.77 -8.69 -3.25
CA PHE A 156 -1.64 -9.28 -2.55
C PHE A 156 -0.34 -9.09 -3.33
N THR A 157 0.76 -9.11 -2.62
CA THR A 157 2.09 -8.98 -3.20
C THR A 157 3.11 -9.80 -2.41
N PRO A 158 3.68 -10.86 -3.00
CA PRO A 158 4.91 -11.46 -2.52
C PRO A 158 6.10 -10.57 -2.88
N GLU A 159 7.10 -10.57 -2.01
CA GLU A 159 8.31 -9.79 -2.17
C GLU A 159 9.56 -10.62 -1.84
N LEU A 160 10.64 -10.33 -2.56
CA LEU A 160 11.96 -10.93 -2.36
C LEU A 160 13.02 -9.83 -2.43
N LEU A 161 13.91 -9.80 -1.44
CA LEU A 161 15.12 -8.99 -1.46
C LEU A 161 16.31 -9.85 -1.10
N LEU A 162 17.25 -9.93 -2.02
CA LEU A 162 18.53 -10.60 -1.80
C LEU A 162 19.64 -9.58 -2.05
N CYS A 163 20.53 -9.43 -1.08
CA CYS A 163 21.70 -8.57 -1.24
C CYS A 163 22.94 -9.35 -0.77
N ARG A 164 23.96 -9.33 -1.59
CA ARG A 164 25.27 -9.90 -1.25
C ARG A 164 26.38 -8.97 -1.74
N ASN A 165 27.03 -8.31 -0.78
CA ASN A 165 28.07 -7.30 -1.03
C ASN A 165 27.55 -6.17 -1.93
N GLN A 166 27.96 -6.15 -3.19
CA GLN A 166 27.65 -5.09 -4.17
C GLN A 166 26.50 -5.46 -5.12
N VAL A 167 25.96 -6.67 -4.99
CA VAL A 167 24.88 -7.16 -5.85
C VAL A 167 23.60 -7.23 -5.04
N ALA A 168 22.55 -6.62 -5.54
CA ALA A 168 21.20 -6.69 -4.97
C ALA A 168 20.21 -7.15 -6.03
N LEU A 169 19.34 -8.07 -5.65
CA LEU A 169 18.17 -8.49 -6.41
C LEU A 169 16.91 -8.15 -5.62
N GLU A 170 16.07 -7.36 -6.21
CA GLU A 170 14.77 -7.00 -5.68
C GLU A 170 13.68 -7.47 -6.65
N SER A 171 12.68 -8.17 -6.14
CA SER A 171 11.55 -8.66 -6.92
C SER A 171 10.25 -8.52 -6.13
N GLN A 172 9.22 -8.07 -6.80
CA GLN A 172 7.89 -7.93 -6.26
C GLN A 172 6.86 -8.23 -7.33
N TYR A 173 5.84 -9.02 -6.97
CA TYR A 173 4.74 -9.35 -7.86
C TYR A 173 3.44 -8.81 -7.27
N TYR A 174 2.58 -8.23 -8.10
CA TYR A 174 1.28 -7.70 -7.69
C TYR A 174 0.15 -8.48 -8.31
N TRP A 175 -0.82 -8.82 -7.48
CA TRP A 175 -2.08 -9.39 -7.91
C TRP A 175 -3.24 -8.58 -7.35
N LEU A 176 -4.26 -8.39 -8.19
CA LEU A 176 -5.45 -7.59 -7.88
C LEU A 176 -6.69 -8.34 -8.32
N GLN A 177 -7.70 -8.35 -7.45
CA GLN A 177 -9.05 -8.79 -7.76
C GLN A 177 -10.06 -7.74 -7.31
N VAL A 178 -10.96 -7.38 -8.22
CA VAL A 178 -12.07 -6.47 -7.94
C VAL A 178 -13.38 -7.24 -8.11
N SER A 179 -14.21 -7.21 -7.07
CA SER A 179 -15.58 -7.73 -7.14
C SER A 179 -16.52 -6.62 -7.60
N ARG A 180 -17.36 -6.89 -8.58
CA ARG A 180 -18.36 -5.94 -9.11
C ARG A 180 -19.77 -6.26 -8.61
N LYS A 181 -20.64 -5.24 -8.51
CA LYS A 181 -22.03 -5.42 -8.03
C LYS A 181 -22.91 -6.20 -9.00
N ASN A 182 -22.72 -6.03 -10.31
CA ASN A 182 -23.67 -6.49 -11.34
C ASN A 182 -23.12 -7.56 -12.28
N HIS A 183 -21.95 -8.12 -11.98
CA HIS A 183 -21.38 -9.21 -12.76
C HIS A 183 -21.02 -10.36 -11.79
N ALA A 184 -21.96 -11.31 -11.70
CA ALA A 184 -21.66 -12.62 -11.13
C ALA A 184 -20.87 -13.45 -12.14
#